data_e9c2168be59220bd69a827c6073ec06f
#
_entry.id   e9c2168be59220bd69a827c6073ec06f
#
_cell.length_a   1.000
_cell.length_b   1.000
_cell.length_c   1.000
_cell.angle_alpha   90.00
_cell.angle_beta   90.00
_cell.angle_gamma   90.00
#
_symmetry.space_group_name_H-M   'P 1'
#
loop_
_entity.id
_entity.type
_entity.pdbx_description
1 polymer ?
#
loop_
_entity_poly.entity_id
_entity_poly.type
_entity_poly.pdbx_seq_one_letter_code
_entity_poly.pdbx_strand_id
1 'polypeptide(L)'
;MAMKTRVLFLCTENSCRTQMAEAFLRELTGDELEIVSAGSEAGRLDSEAVAAMREAGIDISSARTKSVNPYLGERFTYVITLCDRQVERSCPIFPGAMWRQAWELESPAALEADGLSHAMAVRHARDSIRRHVIEFVEKHHHGGPGKGKSSWT
;
A
#
# COMPACT_ATOMS: atom_id res chain seq x y z
N MET A 1 13.88 -11.60 22.08
CA MET A 1 12.76 -10.82 21.60
C MET A 1 12.46 -11.17 20.15
N ALA A 2 11.21 -11.42 19.86
CA ALA A 2 10.83 -11.72 18.48
C ALA A 2 10.91 -10.46 17.63
N MET A 3 11.47 -10.58 16.44
CA MET A 3 11.49 -9.48 15.49
C MET A 3 10.11 -9.36 14.85
N LYS A 4 9.68 -8.13 14.64
CA LYS A 4 8.42 -7.90 13.95
C LYS A 4 8.52 -8.33 12.50
N THR A 5 7.42 -8.85 11.98
CA THR A 5 7.28 -9.06 10.54
C THR A 5 7.31 -7.70 9.86
N ARG A 6 8.11 -7.59 8.80
CA ARG A 6 8.28 -6.33 8.07
C ARG A 6 7.63 -6.43 6.71
N VAL A 7 6.80 -5.44 6.39
CA VAL A 7 6.07 -5.37 5.12
C VAL A 7 6.46 -4.09 4.39
N LEU A 8 6.84 -4.23 3.13
CA LEU A 8 7.13 -3.09 2.25
C LEU A 8 6.12 -3.05 1.12
N PHE A 9 5.41 -1.96 0.99
CA PHE A 9 4.59 -1.68 -0.17
C PHE A 9 5.37 -0.82 -1.15
N LEU A 10 5.40 -1.23 -2.39
CA LEU A 10 6.29 -0.65 -3.39
C LEU A 10 5.54 -0.27 -4.66
N CYS A 11 5.79 0.93 -5.15
CA CYS A 11 5.26 1.41 -6.43
C CYS A 11 6.25 2.39 -7.04
N THR A 12 5.82 3.17 -8.03
CA THR A 12 6.72 4.10 -8.71
C THR A 12 6.99 5.35 -7.88
N GLU A 13 5.95 6.02 -7.38
CA GLU A 13 6.13 7.34 -6.75
C GLU A 13 5.80 7.40 -5.26
N ASN A 14 5.17 6.38 -4.71
CA ASN A 14 4.73 6.38 -3.31
C ASN A 14 3.76 7.55 -2.99
N SER A 15 2.99 7.95 -3.97
CA SER A 15 2.13 9.14 -3.83
C SER A 15 0.68 8.82 -3.50
N CYS A 16 0.20 7.63 -3.83
CA CYS A 16 -1.20 7.29 -3.70
C CYS A 16 -1.40 5.85 -3.21
N ARG A 17 -1.23 4.87 -4.11
CA ARG A 17 -1.60 3.48 -3.84
C ARG A 17 -0.87 2.87 -2.64
N THR A 18 0.43 3.00 -2.58
CA THR A 18 1.20 2.42 -1.47
C THR A 18 0.97 3.14 -0.16
N GLN A 19 0.69 4.44 -0.20
CA GLN A 19 0.33 5.19 1.00
C GLN A 19 -1.00 4.70 1.57
N MET A 20 -1.96 4.43 0.71
CA MET A 20 -3.25 3.90 1.15
C MET A 20 -3.11 2.49 1.70
N ALA A 21 -2.30 1.65 1.04
CA ALA A 21 -2.06 0.28 1.50
C ALA A 21 -1.41 0.26 2.89
N GLU A 22 -0.38 1.09 3.08
CA GLU A 22 0.28 1.21 4.37
C GLU A 22 -0.70 1.61 5.46
N ALA A 23 -1.52 2.62 5.18
CA ALA A 23 -2.47 3.14 6.17
C ALA A 23 -3.52 2.10 6.55
N PHE A 24 -4.07 1.38 5.57
CA PHE A 24 -5.04 0.33 5.85
C PHE A 24 -4.44 -0.81 6.67
N LEU A 25 -3.25 -1.24 6.30
CA LEU A 25 -2.60 -2.34 7.04
C LEU A 25 -2.28 -1.93 8.47
N ARG A 26 -1.79 -0.71 8.65
CA ARG A 26 -1.48 -0.18 9.98
C ARG A 26 -2.74 -0.08 10.84
N GLU A 27 -3.84 0.32 10.25
CA GLU A 27 -5.12 0.41 10.96
C GLU A 27 -5.58 -0.97 11.46
N LEU A 28 -5.37 -2.02 10.66
CA LEU A 28 -5.79 -3.37 11.02
C LEU A 28 -4.85 -4.07 12.01
N THR A 29 -3.57 -3.75 11.97
CA THR A 29 -2.57 -4.51 12.73
C THR A 29 -1.92 -3.74 13.87
N GLY A 30 -2.14 -2.42 13.93
CA GLY A 30 -1.53 -1.58 14.95
C GLY A 30 -0.01 -1.66 14.89
N ASP A 31 0.61 -1.96 16.02
CA ASP A 31 2.07 -2.03 16.14
C ASP A 31 2.64 -3.43 15.91
N GLU A 32 1.83 -4.37 15.49
CA GLU A 32 2.28 -5.76 15.36
C GLU A 32 3.22 -5.98 14.18
N LEU A 33 3.07 -5.18 13.14
CA LEU A 33 3.92 -5.25 11.96
C LEU A 33 4.73 -3.96 11.84
N GLU A 34 5.90 -4.09 11.25
CA GLU A 34 6.65 -2.91 10.82
C GLU A 34 6.33 -2.69 9.35
N ILE A 35 5.68 -1.58 9.04
CA ILE A 35 5.12 -1.33 7.72
C ILE A 35 5.80 -0.11 7.10
N VAL A 36 6.28 -0.27 5.88
CA VAL A 36 6.92 0.80 5.13
C VAL A 36 6.28 0.84 3.74
N SER A 37 6.09 2.02 3.21
CA SER A 37 5.75 2.20 1.80
C SER A 37 6.81 3.07 1.15
N ALA A 38 7.16 2.78 -0.09
CA ALA A 38 8.17 3.53 -0.82
C ALA A 38 7.94 3.41 -2.32
N GLY A 39 8.59 4.29 -3.08
CA GLY A 39 8.56 4.24 -4.53
C GLY A 39 9.98 4.15 -5.08
N SER A 40 10.09 3.91 -6.38
CA SER A 40 11.39 4.01 -7.03
C SER A 40 11.95 5.43 -6.90
N GLU A 41 11.05 6.40 -6.78
CA GLU A 41 11.41 7.77 -6.45
C GLU A 41 10.34 8.36 -5.51
N ALA A 42 10.68 9.40 -4.78
CA ALA A 42 9.73 10.09 -3.92
C ALA A 42 8.96 11.10 -4.76
N GLY A 43 7.66 10.88 -4.91
CA GLY A 43 6.79 11.81 -5.62
C GLY A 43 6.17 12.82 -4.67
N ARG A 44 4.99 13.29 -5.02
CA ARG A 44 4.21 14.21 -4.19
C ARG A 44 2.97 13.47 -3.70
N LEU A 45 2.67 13.60 -2.42
CA LEU A 45 1.47 12.97 -1.85
C LEU A 45 0.22 13.51 -2.57
N ASP A 46 -0.60 12.60 -3.05
CA ASP A 46 -1.79 12.92 -3.82
C ASP A 46 -2.88 13.45 -2.89
N SER A 47 -3.33 14.68 -3.10
CA SER A 47 -4.36 15.28 -2.28
C SER A 47 -5.69 14.53 -2.36
N GLU A 48 -5.99 13.90 -3.49
CA GLU A 48 -7.20 13.09 -3.61
C GLU A 48 -7.09 11.80 -2.81
N ALA A 49 -5.87 11.26 -2.66
CA ALA A 49 -5.65 10.12 -1.77
C ALA A 49 -5.92 10.52 -0.32
N VAL A 50 -5.47 11.70 0.09
CA VAL A 50 -5.75 12.23 1.43
C VAL A 50 -7.26 12.34 1.65
N ALA A 51 -7.98 12.91 0.69
CA ALA A 51 -9.43 13.06 0.77
C ALA A 51 -10.14 11.71 0.81
N ALA A 52 -9.74 10.78 -0.05
CA ALA A 52 -10.35 9.45 -0.12
C ALA A 52 -10.15 8.66 1.17
N MET A 53 -8.95 8.76 1.76
CA MET A 53 -8.68 8.07 3.02
C MET A 53 -9.45 8.69 4.18
N ARG A 54 -9.61 10.01 4.17
CA ARG A 54 -10.41 10.69 5.19
C ARG A 54 -11.86 10.20 5.16
N GLU A 55 -12.41 9.96 3.97
CA GLU A 55 -13.75 9.36 3.85
C GLU A 55 -13.83 7.99 4.50
N ALA A 56 -12.73 7.25 4.49
CA ALA A 56 -12.65 5.94 5.13
C ALA A 56 -12.27 6.02 6.61
N GLY A 57 -12.16 7.23 7.16
CA GLY A 57 -11.86 7.44 8.57
C GLY A 57 -10.38 7.44 8.91
N ILE A 58 -9.51 7.55 7.92
CA ILE A 58 -8.05 7.50 8.13
C ILE A 58 -7.41 8.78 7.61
N ASP A 59 -6.62 9.44 8.46
CA ASP A 59 -5.92 10.67 8.09
C ASP A 59 -4.48 10.34 7.68
N ILE A 60 -4.16 10.57 6.39
CA ILE A 60 -2.80 10.41 5.88
C ILE A 60 -2.19 11.76 5.49
N SER A 61 -2.76 12.87 5.94
CA SER A 61 -2.30 14.20 5.52
C SER A 61 -0.86 14.51 5.91
N SER A 62 -0.33 13.84 6.93
CA SER A 62 1.07 14.02 7.35
C SER A 62 2.00 12.95 6.81
N ALA A 63 1.51 12.03 6.00
CA ALA A 63 2.35 10.99 5.41
C ALA A 63 3.38 11.60 4.45
N ARG A 64 4.55 10.98 4.40
CA ARG A 64 5.64 11.44 3.54
C ARG A 64 5.89 10.44 2.42
N THR A 65 6.13 10.95 1.23
CA THR A 65 6.57 10.10 0.12
C THR A 65 8.05 9.75 0.35
N LYS A 66 8.42 8.54 -0.03
CA LYS A 66 9.76 8.03 0.23
C LYS A 66 10.29 7.28 -0.98
N SER A 67 11.58 7.46 -1.24
CA SER A 67 12.29 6.62 -2.18
C SER A 67 12.65 5.29 -1.52
N VAL A 68 12.71 4.23 -2.30
CA VAL A 68 13.12 2.92 -1.83
C VAL A 68 14.62 2.85 -1.53
N ASN A 69 15.41 3.79 -2.06
CA ASN A 69 16.86 3.75 -1.97
C ASN A 69 17.43 3.51 -0.57
N PRO A 70 16.96 4.21 0.49
CA PRO A 70 17.50 3.95 1.83
C PRO A 70 17.24 2.54 2.35
N TYR A 71 16.28 1.82 1.76
CA TYR A 71 15.88 0.50 2.23
C TYR A 71 16.52 -0.64 1.47
N LEU A 72 17.27 -0.36 0.39
CA LEU A 72 17.78 -1.40 -0.51
C LEU A 72 18.70 -2.43 0.15
N GLY A 73 19.39 -2.06 1.22
CA GLY A 73 20.22 -2.98 1.98
C GLY A 73 19.50 -3.75 3.07
N GLU A 74 18.20 -3.51 3.24
CA GLU A 74 17.41 -4.11 4.31
C GLU A 74 16.63 -5.30 3.80
N ARG A 75 16.12 -6.10 4.73
CA ARG A 75 15.30 -7.26 4.42
C ARG A 75 13.88 -7.05 4.90
N PHE A 76 12.94 -7.47 4.08
CA PHE A 76 11.52 -7.44 4.42
C PHE A 76 10.93 -8.83 4.29
N THR A 77 10.02 -9.16 5.20
CA THR A 77 9.30 -10.42 5.14
C THR A 77 8.44 -10.50 3.89
N TYR A 78 7.68 -9.43 3.64
CA TYR A 78 6.82 -9.33 2.46
C TYR A 78 7.14 -8.04 1.72
N VAL A 79 7.31 -8.15 0.42
CA VAL A 79 7.37 -6.98 -0.47
C VAL A 79 6.21 -7.11 -1.43
N ILE A 80 5.33 -6.12 -1.40
CA ILE A 80 4.10 -6.12 -2.17
C ILE A 80 4.13 -4.95 -3.14
N THR A 81 4.11 -5.24 -4.42
CA THR A 81 4.12 -4.21 -5.46
C THR A 81 2.69 -3.93 -5.90
N LEU A 82 2.39 -2.64 -6.06
CA LEU A 82 1.07 -2.16 -6.46
C LEU A 82 1.13 -1.41 -7.78
N CYS A 83 2.02 -1.82 -8.66
CA CYS A 83 2.16 -1.19 -9.96
C CYS A 83 1.13 -1.73 -10.94
N ASP A 84 0.62 -0.85 -11.79
CA ASP A 84 -0.21 -1.24 -12.93
C ASP A 84 0.72 -1.58 -14.09
N ARG A 85 0.93 -2.87 -14.34
CA ARG A 85 1.87 -3.33 -15.35
C ARG A 85 1.49 -2.97 -16.77
N GLN A 86 0.24 -2.64 -17.00
CA GLN A 86 -0.21 -2.20 -18.32
C GLN A 86 0.24 -0.78 -18.63
N VAL A 87 0.42 0.03 -17.59
CA VAL A 87 0.77 1.44 -17.70
C VAL A 87 2.18 1.72 -17.21
N GLU A 88 2.58 1.05 -16.12
CA GLU A 88 3.84 1.30 -15.45
C GLU A 88 4.83 0.18 -15.73
N ARG A 89 5.72 0.40 -16.69
CA ARG A 89 6.71 -0.61 -17.08
C ARG A 89 7.93 -0.64 -16.16
N SER A 90 8.10 0.41 -15.37
CA SER A 90 9.29 0.57 -14.52
C SER A 90 9.01 0.22 -13.07
N CYS A 91 8.18 -0.79 -12.84
CA CYS A 91 7.89 -1.22 -11.48
C CYS A 91 9.18 -1.76 -10.85
N PRO A 92 9.58 -1.21 -9.69
CA PRO A 92 10.85 -1.61 -9.09
C PRO A 92 10.81 -3.02 -8.54
N ILE A 93 11.99 -3.67 -8.51
CA ILE A 93 12.15 -4.98 -7.91
C ILE A 93 13.04 -4.81 -6.68
N PHE A 94 12.54 -5.21 -5.52
CA PHE A 94 13.29 -5.08 -4.27
C PHE A 94 14.03 -6.39 -4.01
N PRO A 95 15.38 -6.36 -3.87
CA PRO A 95 16.15 -7.60 -3.75
C PRO A 95 16.01 -8.31 -2.40
N GLY A 96 15.71 -7.58 -1.33
CA GLY A 96 15.71 -8.12 0.03
C GLY A 96 14.40 -8.71 0.51
N ALA A 97 13.57 -9.26 -0.37
CA ALA A 97 12.27 -9.82 -0.01
C ALA A 97 12.37 -11.31 0.29
N MET A 98 11.77 -11.75 1.41
CA MET A 98 11.54 -13.18 1.63
C MET A 98 10.40 -13.68 0.77
N TRP A 99 9.30 -12.93 0.73
CA TRP A 99 8.12 -13.27 -0.06
C TRP A 99 7.74 -12.06 -0.90
N ARG A 100 7.46 -12.29 -2.19
CA ARG A 100 7.03 -11.24 -3.11
C ARG A 100 5.61 -11.49 -3.54
N GLN A 101 4.82 -10.42 -3.56
CA GLN A 101 3.47 -10.43 -4.12
C GLN A 101 3.33 -9.23 -5.03
N ALA A 102 2.56 -9.39 -6.09
CA ALA A 102 2.15 -8.27 -6.92
C ALA A 102 0.62 -8.19 -6.84
N TRP A 103 0.12 -7.06 -6.38
CA TRP A 103 -1.31 -6.82 -6.42
C TRP A 103 -1.61 -6.11 -7.73
N GLU A 104 -2.26 -6.79 -8.63
CA GLU A 104 -2.60 -6.23 -9.92
C GLU A 104 -3.81 -5.34 -9.78
N LEU A 105 -3.57 -4.04 -9.83
CA LEU A 105 -4.58 -3.01 -9.64
C LEU A 105 -4.53 -2.07 -10.83
N GLU A 106 -5.70 -1.62 -11.28
CA GLU A 106 -5.72 -0.55 -12.26
C GLU A 106 -5.23 0.73 -11.59
N SER A 107 -4.29 1.40 -12.21
CA SER A 107 -3.81 2.68 -11.69
C SER A 107 -4.89 3.75 -11.85
N PRO A 108 -4.86 4.80 -11.02
CA PRO A 108 -5.75 5.93 -11.26
C PRO A 108 -5.62 6.48 -12.69
N ALA A 109 -4.41 6.49 -13.24
CA ALA A 109 -4.20 6.96 -14.61
C ALA A 109 -4.96 6.12 -15.63
N ALA A 110 -4.97 4.79 -15.47
CA ALA A 110 -5.70 3.91 -16.38
C ALA A 110 -7.21 4.15 -16.28
N LEU A 111 -7.73 4.35 -15.07
CA LEU A 111 -9.15 4.61 -14.85
C LEU A 111 -9.55 5.97 -15.42
N GLU A 112 -8.68 6.96 -15.32
CA GLU A 112 -8.92 8.27 -15.91
C GLU A 112 -8.97 8.18 -17.44
N ALA A 113 -8.11 7.35 -18.01
CA ALA A 113 -8.15 7.11 -19.45
C ALA A 113 -9.49 6.50 -19.90
N ASP A 114 -10.16 5.77 -19.00
CA ASP A 114 -11.48 5.19 -19.25
C ASP A 114 -12.61 6.17 -18.92
N GLY A 115 -12.30 7.39 -18.55
CA GLY A 115 -13.28 8.46 -18.39
C GLY A 115 -13.62 8.84 -16.95
N LEU A 116 -13.01 8.22 -15.95
CA LEU A 116 -13.24 8.59 -14.56
C LEU A 116 -12.50 9.89 -14.23
N SER A 117 -13.07 10.69 -13.33
CA SER A 117 -12.32 11.81 -12.77
C SER A 117 -11.20 11.27 -11.88
N HIS A 118 -10.18 12.10 -11.63
CA HIS A 118 -9.09 11.70 -10.74
C HIS A 118 -9.62 11.30 -9.36
N ALA A 119 -10.53 12.09 -8.81
CA ALA A 119 -11.11 11.80 -7.50
C ALA A 119 -11.81 10.43 -7.48
N MET A 120 -12.58 10.12 -8.52
CA MET A 120 -13.26 8.82 -8.60
C MET A 120 -12.28 7.68 -8.81
N ALA A 121 -11.26 7.90 -9.63
CA ALA A 121 -10.23 6.89 -9.90
C ALA A 121 -9.49 6.54 -8.60
N VAL A 122 -9.15 7.54 -7.79
CA VAL A 122 -8.48 7.33 -6.52
C VAL A 122 -9.38 6.57 -5.54
N ARG A 123 -10.67 6.90 -5.49
CA ARG A 123 -11.62 6.18 -4.62
C ARG A 123 -11.78 4.72 -5.03
N HIS A 124 -11.80 4.46 -6.34
CA HIS A 124 -11.84 3.10 -6.84
C HIS A 124 -10.59 2.32 -6.41
N ALA A 125 -9.41 2.94 -6.57
CA ALA A 125 -8.15 2.34 -6.13
C ALA A 125 -8.17 2.08 -4.62
N ARG A 126 -8.64 3.05 -3.84
CA ARG A 126 -8.76 2.89 -2.38
C ARG A 126 -9.56 1.64 -2.02
N ASP A 127 -10.72 1.48 -2.62
CA ASP A 127 -11.60 0.36 -2.27
C ASP A 127 -11.00 -0.98 -2.68
N SER A 128 -10.33 -1.02 -3.81
CA SER A 128 -9.64 -2.22 -4.28
C SER A 128 -8.47 -2.58 -3.36
N ILE A 129 -7.66 -1.60 -2.99
CA ILE A 129 -6.53 -1.80 -2.08
C ILE A 129 -7.01 -2.27 -0.71
N ARG A 130 -8.10 -1.69 -0.21
CA ARG A 130 -8.67 -2.09 1.07
C ARG A 130 -9.01 -3.58 1.06
N ARG A 131 -9.64 -4.07 -0.01
CA ARG A 131 -9.95 -5.50 -0.12
C ARG A 131 -8.70 -6.36 -0.12
N HIS A 132 -7.67 -5.94 -0.84
CA HIS A 132 -6.41 -6.68 -0.88
C HIS A 132 -5.72 -6.70 0.49
N VAL A 133 -5.76 -5.59 1.22
CA VAL A 133 -5.16 -5.53 2.56
C VAL A 133 -5.90 -6.47 3.51
N ILE A 134 -7.23 -6.45 3.51
CA ILE A 134 -8.03 -7.34 4.36
C ILE A 134 -7.69 -8.79 4.06
N GLU A 135 -7.64 -9.15 2.78
CA GLU A 135 -7.31 -10.49 2.35
C GLU A 135 -5.90 -10.90 2.78
N PHE A 136 -4.94 -9.98 2.66
CA PHE A 136 -3.57 -10.23 3.10
C PHE A 136 -3.52 -10.53 4.60
N VAL A 137 -4.22 -9.75 5.40
CA VAL A 137 -4.26 -9.96 6.86
C VAL A 137 -4.86 -11.32 7.19
N GLU A 138 -5.93 -11.70 6.51
CA GLU A 138 -6.57 -12.98 6.74
C GLU A 138 -5.67 -14.16 6.40
N LYS A 139 -4.85 -14.03 5.36
CA LYS A 139 -3.99 -15.12 4.89
C LYS A 139 -2.66 -15.21 5.61
N HIS A 140 -2.08 -14.08 5.96
CA HIS A 140 -0.68 -14.03 6.36
C HIS A 140 -0.43 -13.50 7.76
N HIS A 141 -1.42 -12.86 8.37
CA HIS A 141 -1.25 -12.29 9.70
C HIS A 141 -2.25 -12.93 10.64
N HIS A 142 -1.82 -14.02 11.29
CA HIS A 142 -2.64 -14.70 12.27
C HIS A 142 -2.38 -14.10 13.64
N GLY A 143 -2.84 -12.86 13.84
CA GLY A 143 -2.72 -12.22 15.13
C GLY A 143 -3.43 -13.00 16.22
N GLY A 144 -3.27 -12.60 17.47
CA GLY A 144 -3.92 -13.25 18.57
C GLY A 144 -5.45 -13.20 18.45
N PRO A 145 -6.15 -13.79 19.43
CA PRO A 145 -7.61 -13.88 19.39
C PRO A 145 -8.27 -12.51 19.13
N GLY A 146 -9.26 -12.51 18.27
CA GLY A 146 -9.99 -11.30 17.92
C GLY A 146 -9.39 -10.47 16.81
N LYS A 147 -8.22 -10.80 16.36
CA LYS A 147 -7.54 -9.97 15.36
C LYS A 147 -8.07 -10.13 13.95
N GLY A 148 -8.73 -11.21 13.66
CA GLY A 148 -9.34 -11.40 12.37
C GLY A 148 -10.62 -10.62 12.18
N LYS A 149 -11.10 -9.97 13.22
CA LYS A 149 -12.34 -9.22 13.17
C LYS A 149 -12.05 -7.76 12.89
N SER A 150 -12.52 -7.29 11.78
CA SER A 150 -12.33 -5.91 11.37
C SER A 150 -13.68 -5.25 11.16
N SER A 151 -13.79 -4.00 11.55
CA SER A 151 -14.97 -3.20 11.26
C SER A 151 -15.11 -2.91 9.77
N TRP A 152 -14.12 -3.28 8.99
CA TRP A 152 -14.12 -3.06 7.54
C TRP A 152 -14.81 -4.19 6.77
N THR A 153 -15.05 -5.30 7.39
CA THR A 153 -15.70 -6.46 6.74
C THR A 153 -17.22 -6.45 6.87
#